data_e908241e7ed3cee3ae9938985995c788
#
_entry.id   e908241e7ed3cee3ae9938985995c788
#
_cell.length_a   1.000
_cell.length_b   1.000
_cell.length_c   1.000
_cell.angle_alpha   90.00
_cell.angle_beta   90.00
_cell.angle_gamma   90.00
#
_symmetry.space_group_name_H-M   'P 1'
#
loop_
_entity.id
_entity.type
_entity.pdbx_description
1 polymer ?
#
loop_
_entity_poly.entity_id
_entity_poly.type
_entity_poly.pdbx_seq_one_letter_code
_entity_poly.pdbx_strand_id
1 'polypeptide(L)'
;VDNVGLGHARLRILDLSESANQPMSNEDDSIWLVYNGEYYTFREYREVLLNKGHKFKSNTDSEVILHLYEEYGMDFVSCLRGMFAIAILDLRKDKLILLRDRVGIKPLFYYHDGSKFLFASEIKAIMQYPGIIRNMDLESLRTYFSLGYIPGENSIYDKIKKLPPAHVLTFHEHNVEIKRYWSLPDTIIFKEENSAREELESLLLESVKMQMISDVPLGVLLSGGLDSSLVASIMASQSDRPIKTFSISFNEEKYNEIEHARNVARHIQSEHFEYKVDLEKSEIIEDLVSVSYTHSDAADE
;
A
#
# COMPACT_ATOMS: atom_id res chain seq x y z
N VAL A 1 -11.20 23.33 10.86
CA VAL A 1 -11.10 24.09 9.61
C VAL A 1 -12.38 23.84 8.86
N ASP A 2 -13.18 24.88 8.64
CA ASP A 2 -14.61 24.77 8.28
C ASP A 2 -14.91 24.07 6.93
N ASN A 3 -13.90 23.75 6.11
CA ASN A 3 -14.09 23.21 4.76
C ASN A 3 -13.23 21.96 4.45
N VAL A 4 -12.65 21.29 5.44
CA VAL A 4 -11.82 20.11 5.23
C VAL A 4 -12.38 18.92 6.01
N GLY A 5 -12.55 17.78 5.35
CA GLY A 5 -12.93 16.51 5.95
C GLY A 5 -11.91 15.43 5.61
N LEU A 6 -11.48 14.67 6.60
CA LEU A 6 -10.67 13.48 6.46
C LEU A 6 -11.47 12.26 6.92
N GLY A 7 -11.35 11.14 6.23
CA GLY A 7 -12.01 9.90 6.57
C GLY A 7 -11.13 8.70 6.28
N HIS A 8 -11.29 7.63 7.05
CA HIS A 8 -10.52 6.40 6.91
C HIS A 8 -11.37 5.17 7.30
N ALA A 9 -11.29 4.12 6.50
CA ALA A 9 -11.81 2.80 6.83
C ALA A 9 -10.61 1.90 7.14
N ARG A 10 -10.42 1.54 8.42
CA ARG A 10 -9.22 0.86 8.89
C ARG A 10 -9.37 -0.65 8.88
N LEU A 11 -8.45 -1.35 8.20
CA LEU A 11 -8.12 -2.75 8.49
C LEU A 11 -7.05 -2.77 9.59
N ARG A 12 -7.32 -3.48 10.70
CA ARG A 12 -6.45 -3.49 11.89
C ARG A 12 -5.43 -4.60 11.78
N ILE A 13 -4.18 -4.26 11.48
CA ILE A 13 -3.05 -5.19 11.37
C ILE A 13 -2.04 -4.95 12.50
N LEU A 14 -1.64 -3.68 12.71
CA LEU A 14 -0.78 -3.24 13.82
C LEU A 14 -1.60 -2.42 14.80
N ASP A 15 -1.41 -2.65 16.09
CA ASP A 15 -2.14 -2.02 17.19
C ASP A 15 -3.67 -2.11 17.02
N LEU A 16 -4.27 -3.16 17.54
CA LEU A 16 -5.70 -3.43 17.38
C LEU A 16 -6.61 -2.51 18.20
N SER A 17 -6.04 -1.59 18.99
CA SER A 17 -6.76 -0.66 19.84
C SER A 17 -7.45 0.47 19.06
N GLU A 18 -8.38 1.16 19.72
CA GLU A 18 -9.06 2.33 19.15
C GLU A 18 -8.15 3.57 19.07
N SER A 19 -7.10 3.65 19.89
CA SER A 19 -6.14 4.74 19.85
C SER A 19 -5.36 4.83 18.55
N ALA A 20 -5.29 3.74 17.79
CA ALA A 20 -4.69 3.68 16.47
C ALA A 20 -5.67 3.98 15.32
N ASN A 21 -6.91 4.39 15.61
CA ASN A 21 -7.86 4.79 14.58
C ASN A 21 -7.43 6.10 13.91
N GLN A 22 -7.82 6.24 12.65
CA GLN A 22 -7.54 7.41 11.82
C GLN A 22 -8.86 8.11 11.42
N PRO A 23 -8.86 9.43 11.17
CA PRO A 23 -7.71 10.34 11.18
C PRO A 23 -7.08 10.48 12.56
N MET A 24 -5.74 10.59 12.62
CA MET A 24 -5.02 10.82 13.87
C MET A 24 -4.28 12.16 13.83
N SER A 25 -4.06 12.75 15.00
CA SER A 25 -3.40 14.04 15.15
C SER A 25 -2.20 13.95 16.06
N ASN A 26 -1.28 14.92 15.91
CA ASN A 26 -0.22 15.17 16.88
C ASN A 26 -0.78 15.74 18.21
N GLU A 27 0.10 16.12 19.16
CA GLU A 27 -0.28 16.49 20.52
C GLU A 27 -1.17 17.74 20.62
N ASP A 28 -1.02 18.68 19.68
CA ASP A 28 -1.73 19.97 19.66
C ASP A 28 -2.82 20.07 18.57
N ASP A 29 -3.13 18.95 17.91
CA ASP A 29 -4.11 18.86 16.82
C ASP A 29 -3.82 19.75 15.60
N SER A 30 -2.58 20.19 15.45
CA SER A 30 -2.15 21.06 14.33
C SER A 30 -1.79 20.30 13.05
N ILE A 31 -1.49 18.99 13.16
CA ILE A 31 -1.18 18.11 12.05
C ILE A 31 -2.08 16.88 12.14
N TRP A 32 -2.71 16.54 11.00
CA TRP A 32 -3.59 15.38 10.88
C TRP A 32 -3.11 14.44 9.81
N LEU A 33 -3.25 13.14 10.06
CA LEU A 33 -2.83 12.06 9.17
C LEU A 33 -3.99 11.12 8.84
N VAL A 34 -4.10 10.74 7.56
CA VAL A 34 -4.74 9.50 7.12
C VAL A 34 -3.76 8.73 6.24
N TYR A 35 -3.71 7.43 6.43
CA TYR A 35 -2.68 6.56 5.88
C TYR A 35 -3.25 5.19 5.54
N ASN A 36 -3.01 4.73 4.32
CA ASN A 36 -3.24 3.38 3.85
C ASN A 36 -1.89 2.77 3.51
N GLY A 37 -1.43 1.77 4.26
CA GLY A 37 -0.12 1.16 4.02
C GLY A 37 0.48 0.47 5.24
N GLU A 38 1.75 0.09 5.10
CA GLU A 38 2.60 -0.50 6.13
C GLU A 38 3.98 0.16 6.11
N TYR A 39 4.41 0.70 7.26
CA TYR A 39 5.73 1.30 7.46
C TYR A 39 6.61 0.35 8.27
N TYR A 40 7.45 -0.43 7.61
CA TYR A 40 8.14 -1.58 8.22
C TYR A 40 9.23 -1.21 9.25
N THR A 41 9.92 -0.08 9.08
CA THR A 41 11.01 0.33 9.99
C THR A 41 10.57 1.30 11.08
N PHE A 42 9.28 1.36 11.38
CA PHE A 42 8.70 2.34 12.31
C PHE A 42 9.24 2.24 13.74
N ARG A 43 9.59 1.02 14.20
CA ARG A 43 10.05 0.79 15.58
C ARG A 43 11.36 1.51 15.88
N GLU A 44 12.28 1.54 14.91
CA GLU A 44 13.57 2.21 15.02
C GLU A 44 13.37 3.73 15.20
N TYR A 45 12.52 4.32 14.39
CA TYR A 45 12.23 5.75 14.44
C TYR A 45 11.36 6.14 15.64
N ARG A 46 10.50 5.22 16.12
CA ARG A 46 9.72 5.47 17.35
C ARG A 46 10.62 5.78 18.54
N GLU A 47 11.68 4.99 18.75
CA GLU A 47 12.64 5.21 19.83
C GLU A 47 13.37 6.56 19.69
N VAL A 48 13.76 6.92 18.47
CA VAL A 48 14.39 8.21 18.18
C VAL A 48 13.45 9.37 18.54
N LEU A 49 12.17 9.28 18.15
CA LEU A 49 11.17 10.32 18.39
C LEU A 49 10.80 10.43 19.88
N LEU A 50 10.71 9.32 20.61
CA LEU A 50 10.53 9.31 22.06
C LEU A 50 11.68 10.06 22.78
N ASN A 51 12.92 9.82 22.36
CA ASN A 51 14.09 10.51 22.91
C ASN A 51 14.12 12.02 22.58
N LYS A 52 13.40 12.45 21.53
CA LYS A 52 13.21 13.86 21.17
C LYS A 52 12.04 14.52 21.90
N GLY A 53 11.27 13.76 22.66
CA GLY A 53 10.19 14.26 23.50
C GLY A 53 8.78 14.12 22.92
N HIS A 54 8.62 13.48 21.74
CA HIS A 54 7.30 13.16 21.19
C HIS A 54 6.54 12.18 22.09
N LYS A 55 5.23 12.34 22.17
CA LYS A 55 4.35 11.51 22.99
C LYS A 55 3.42 10.70 22.11
N PHE A 56 3.49 9.39 22.25
CA PHE A 56 2.68 8.46 21.51
C PHE A 56 1.45 8.03 22.29
N LYS A 57 0.29 7.99 21.61
CA LYS A 57 -1.00 7.51 22.14
C LYS A 57 -1.26 6.05 21.74
N SER A 58 -0.55 5.56 20.72
CA SER A 58 -0.72 4.22 20.12
C SER A 58 0.63 3.53 19.90
N ASN A 59 0.59 2.28 19.46
CA ASN A 59 1.79 1.53 19.04
C ASN A 59 1.82 1.29 17.52
N THR A 60 0.98 2.01 16.77
CA THR A 60 0.92 1.88 15.31
C THR A 60 2.06 2.61 14.62
N ASP A 61 2.40 2.14 13.44
CA ASP A 61 3.34 2.75 12.50
C ASP A 61 2.86 4.13 11.99
N SER A 62 1.53 4.29 11.84
CA SER A 62 0.91 5.54 11.38
C SER A 62 1.28 6.74 12.27
N GLU A 63 1.27 6.56 13.58
CA GLU A 63 1.63 7.65 14.51
C GLU A 63 3.11 8.02 14.41
N VAL A 64 3.98 7.05 14.09
CA VAL A 64 5.40 7.33 13.82
C VAL A 64 5.56 8.19 12.58
N ILE A 65 4.79 7.96 11.52
CA ILE A 65 4.79 8.80 10.30
C ILE A 65 4.40 10.24 10.64
N LEU A 66 3.38 10.43 11.46
CA LEU A 66 2.89 11.73 11.90
C LEU A 66 4.01 12.53 12.61
N HIS A 67 4.67 11.94 13.59
CA HIS A 67 5.75 12.58 14.32
C HIS A 67 7.05 12.74 13.51
N LEU A 68 7.31 11.85 12.55
CA LEU A 68 8.42 12.03 11.60
C LEU A 68 8.20 13.28 10.74
N TYR A 69 6.98 13.52 10.25
CA TYR A 69 6.68 14.74 9.52
C TYR A 69 6.79 15.98 10.40
N GLU A 70 6.36 15.91 11.64
CA GLU A 70 6.46 17.01 12.60
C GLU A 70 7.92 17.40 12.88
N GLU A 71 8.79 16.41 13.06
CA GLU A 71 10.21 16.60 13.40
C GLU A 71 11.06 17.01 12.19
N TYR A 72 10.85 16.36 11.03
CA TYR A 72 11.74 16.51 9.87
C TYR A 72 11.10 17.25 8.68
N GLY A 73 9.84 17.67 8.79
CA GLY A 73 9.13 18.24 7.65
C GLY A 73 9.11 17.27 6.47
N MET A 74 9.33 17.76 5.26
CA MET A 74 9.30 16.92 4.05
C MET A 74 10.45 15.92 3.94
N ASP A 75 11.54 16.12 4.66
CA ASP A 75 12.68 15.18 4.66
C ASP A 75 12.33 13.82 5.30
N PHE A 76 11.21 13.74 6.02
CA PHE A 76 10.71 12.49 6.60
C PHE A 76 10.50 11.38 5.56
N VAL A 77 10.24 11.73 4.30
CA VAL A 77 10.02 10.78 3.20
C VAL A 77 11.23 9.84 3.00
N SER A 78 12.44 10.34 3.29
CA SER A 78 13.66 9.54 3.23
C SER A 78 13.73 8.45 4.30
N CYS A 79 13.02 8.62 5.41
CA CYS A 79 12.95 7.65 6.50
C CYS A 79 11.96 6.51 6.21
N LEU A 80 11.06 6.69 5.24
CA LEU A 80 10.00 5.73 4.98
C LEU A 80 10.50 4.53 4.18
N ARG A 81 10.33 3.34 4.75
CA ARG A 81 10.54 2.06 4.09
C ARG A 81 9.27 1.22 4.24
N GLY A 82 8.49 1.14 3.17
CA GLY A 82 7.17 0.51 3.20
C GLY A 82 6.38 0.79 1.94
N MET A 83 5.13 0.40 1.97
CA MET A 83 4.12 0.65 0.94
C MET A 83 3.08 1.60 1.51
N PHE A 84 2.73 2.66 0.79
CA PHE A 84 1.87 3.68 1.38
C PHE A 84 1.19 4.62 0.39
N ALA A 85 -0.01 5.02 0.79
CA ALA A 85 -0.69 6.24 0.37
C ALA A 85 -0.94 7.07 1.63
N ILE A 86 -0.29 8.22 1.75
CA ILE A 86 -0.33 9.09 2.92
C ILE A 86 -1.01 10.40 2.56
N ALA A 87 -1.87 10.91 3.44
CA ALA A 87 -2.34 12.28 3.39
C ALA A 87 -2.10 12.96 4.73
N ILE A 88 -1.40 14.09 4.70
CA ILE A 88 -1.08 14.92 5.87
C ILE A 88 -1.74 16.29 5.66
N LEU A 89 -2.58 16.69 6.61
CA LEU A 89 -3.12 18.04 6.71
C LEU A 89 -2.34 18.81 7.77
N ASP A 90 -1.53 19.75 7.34
CA ASP A 90 -0.76 20.66 8.22
C ASP A 90 -1.50 21.99 8.34
N LEU A 91 -2.21 22.18 9.45
CA LEU A 91 -3.00 23.39 9.73
C LEU A 91 -2.12 24.61 10.01
N ARG A 92 -0.89 24.41 10.47
CA ARG A 92 0.07 25.48 10.72
C ARG A 92 0.54 26.15 9.42
N LYS A 93 0.58 25.37 8.34
CA LYS A 93 1.04 25.83 7.02
C LYS A 93 -0.08 25.94 6.00
N ASP A 94 -1.32 25.62 6.40
CA ASP A 94 -2.50 25.56 5.53
C ASP A 94 -2.25 24.70 4.27
N LYS A 95 -1.72 23.49 4.48
CA LYS A 95 -1.31 22.59 3.40
C LYS A 95 -1.90 21.19 3.57
N LEU A 96 -2.36 20.64 2.45
CA LEU A 96 -2.61 19.22 2.32
C LEU A 96 -1.48 18.60 1.49
N ILE A 97 -0.86 17.55 2.02
CA ILE A 97 0.24 16.84 1.40
C ILE A 97 -0.20 15.41 1.14
N LEU A 98 -0.09 14.96 -0.09
CA LEU A 98 -0.32 13.57 -0.47
C LEU A 98 1.00 12.92 -0.90
N LEU A 99 1.26 11.70 -0.44
CA LEU A 99 2.42 10.93 -0.85
C LEU A 99 1.99 9.54 -1.33
N ARG A 100 2.67 9.04 -2.34
CA ARG A 100 2.53 7.66 -2.79
C ARG A 100 3.89 6.96 -2.76
N ASP A 101 3.91 5.69 -2.36
CA ASP A 101 5.14 4.92 -2.23
C ASP A 101 5.95 4.82 -3.52
N ARG A 102 7.21 4.35 -3.41
CA ARG A 102 8.24 4.38 -4.46
C ARG A 102 7.81 3.68 -5.75
N VAL A 103 7.06 2.60 -5.67
CA VAL A 103 6.63 1.80 -6.83
C VAL A 103 5.12 1.84 -7.07
N GLY A 104 4.37 2.55 -6.19
CA GLY A 104 2.94 2.77 -6.32
C GLY A 104 2.09 1.57 -5.92
N ILE A 105 2.53 0.78 -4.93
CA ILE A 105 1.79 -0.38 -4.40
C ILE A 105 0.41 0.09 -3.91
N LYS A 106 0.39 1.10 -3.03
CA LYS A 106 -0.89 1.63 -2.56
C LYS A 106 -1.44 2.67 -3.54
N PRO A 107 -2.71 2.58 -3.95
CA PRO A 107 -3.29 3.53 -4.88
C PRO A 107 -3.68 4.82 -4.18
N LEU A 108 -3.58 5.91 -4.94
CA LEU A 108 -3.98 7.23 -4.52
C LEU A 108 -4.48 8.02 -5.71
N PHE A 109 -5.76 8.38 -5.67
CA PHE A 109 -6.42 9.19 -6.67
C PHE A 109 -6.73 10.56 -6.12
N TYR A 110 -6.74 11.56 -6.98
CA TYR A 110 -7.18 12.91 -6.64
C TYR A 110 -8.04 13.52 -7.75
N TYR A 111 -8.90 14.45 -7.34
CA TYR A 111 -9.74 15.27 -8.20
C TYR A 111 -9.50 16.71 -7.86
N HIS A 112 -9.33 17.57 -8.88
CA HIS A 112 -9.23 19.01 -8.72
C HIS A 112 -9.92 19.72 -9.88
N ASP A 113 -10.83 20.65 -9.58
CA ASP A 113 -11.57 21.43 -10.59
C ASP A 113 -11.35 22.96 -10.47
N GLY A 114 -10.40 23.37 -9.64
CA GLY A 114 -10.12 24.79 -9.33
C GLY A 114 -10.87 25.31 -8.11
N SER A 115 -11.97 24.66 -7.70
CA SER A 115 -12.75 25.04 -6.52
C SER A 115 -12.72 24.00 -5.41
N LYS A 116 -12.58 22.73 -5.77
CA LYS A 116 -12.60 21.57 -4.87
C LYS A 116 -11.37 20.72 -5.11
N PHE A 117 -10.84 20.18 -4.02
CA PHE A 117 -9.80 19.17 -4.04
C PHE A 117 -10.27 17.96 -3.24
N LEU A 118 -10.25 16.78 -3.85
CA LEU A 118 -10.63 15.52 -3.21
C LEU A 118 -9.54 14.50 -3.46
N PHE A 119 -9.36 13.57 -2.53
CA PHE A 119 -8.47 12.44 -2.70
C PHE A 119 -9.06 11.18 -2.07
N ALA A 120 -8.69 10.03 -2.58
CA ALA A 120 -9.09 8.74 -2.02
C ALA A 120 -8.19 7.61 -2.55
N SER A 121 -8.18 6.47 -1.87
CA SER A 121 -7.61 5.24 -2.39
C SER A 121 -8.40 4.68 -3.57
N GLU A 122 -9.71 4.98 -3.67
CA GLU A 122 -10.59 4.44 -4.70
C GLU A 122 -11.37 5.56 -5.40
N ILE A 123 -11.51 5.44 -6.72
CA ILE A 123 -12.31 6.38 -7.54
C ILE A 123 -13.76 6.42 -7.06
N LYS A 124 -14.34 5.28 -6.65
CA LYS A 124 -15.74 5.20 -6.19
C LYS A 124 -16.00 6.12 -4.99
N ALA A 125 -15.02 6.33 -4.11
CA ALA A 125 -15.15 7.24 -2.98
C ALA A 125 -15.23 8.71 -3.43
N ILE A 126 -14.37 9.13 -4.37
CA ILE A 126 -14.42 10.47 -4.97
C ILE A 126 -15.78 10.70 -5.64
N MET A 127 -16.31 9.69 -6.33
CA MET A 127 -17.57 9.77 -7.06
C MET A 127 -18.81 9.93 -6.16
N GLN A 128 -18.70 9.67 -4.85
CA GLN A 128 -19.79 9.90 -3.90
C GLN A 128 -19.97 11.38 -3.56
N TYR A 129 -18.96 12.20 -3.80
CA TYR A 129 -19.07 13.63 -3.52
C TYR A 129 -20.02 14.32 -4.50
N PRO A 130 -21.00 15.13 -4.03
CA PRO A 130 -21.96 15.80 -4.91
C PRO A 130 -21.29 16.75 -5.90
N GLY A 131 -21.72 16.69 -7.17
CA GLY A 131 -21.28 17.61 -8.23
C GLY A 131 -19.91 17.26 -8.83
N ILE A 132 -19.43 16.02 -8.67
CA ILE A 132 -18.24 15.53 -9.40
C ILE A 132 -18.58 15.36 -10.87
N ILE A 133 -17.71 15.92 -11.73
CA ILE A 133 -17.82 15.80 -13.18
C ILE A 133 -17.41 14.37 -13.59
N ARG A 134 -18.37 13.63 -14.17
CA ARG A 134 -18.22 12.22 -14.54
C ARG A 134 -17.93 12.02 -16.01
N ASN A 135 -17.24 12.95 -16.65
CA ASN A 135 -16.87 12.81 -18.04
C ASN A 135 -15.83 11.69 -18.19
N MET A 136 -16.12 10.78 -19.09
CA MET A 136 -15.20 9.70 -19.43
C MET A 136 -14.08 10.24 -20.33
N ASP A 137 -12.84 9.86 -20.03
CA ASP A 137 -11.69 10.09 -20.89
C ASP A 137 -11.63 8.99 -21.96
N LEU A 138 -12.00 9.35 -23.19
CA LEU A 138 -12.07 8.39 -24.30
C LEU A 138 -10.71 7.82 -24.70
N GLU A 139 -9.63 8.58 -24.49
CA GLU A 139 -8.27 8.07 -24.76
C GLU A 139 -7.85 7.03 -23.70
N SER A 140 -8.16 7.27 -22.45
CA SER A 140 -7.97 6.29 -21.37
C SER A 140 -8.82 5.04 -21.60
N LEU A 141 -10.07 5.19 -22.07
CA LEU A 141 -10.92 4.06 -22.41
C LEU A 141 -10.32 3.22 -23.54
N ARG A 142 -9.83 3.87 -24.61
CA ARG A 142 -9.16 3.22 -25.71
C ARG A 142 -7.90 2.46 -25.25
N THR A 143 -7.11 3.09 -24.40
CA THR A 143 -5.91 2.49 -23.83
C THR A 143 -6.24 1.26 -22.99
N TYR A 144 -7.31 1.34 -22.18
CA TYR A 144 -7.78 0.21 -21.40
C TYR A 144 -8.15 -1.00 -22.28
N PHE A 145 -8.89 -0.79 -23.38
CA PHE A 145 -9.23 -1.89 -24.30
C PHE A 145 -8.01 -2.48 -25.02
N SER A 146 -6.93 -1.72 -25.14
CA SER A 146 -5.71 -2.19 -25.80
C SER A 146 -4.77 -2.93 -24.85
N LEU A 147 -4.65 -2.48 -23.60
CA LEU A 147 -3.66 -2.96 -22.64
C LEU A 147 -4.25 -3.74 -21.45
N GLY A 148 -5.57 -3.67 -21.23
CA GLY A 148 -6.24 -4.21 -20.05
C GLY A 148 -6.16 -3.32 -18.81
N TYR A 149 -5.41 -2.21 -18.86
CA TYR A 149 -5.29 -1.23 -17.79
C TYR A 149 -5.00 0.17 -18.34
N ILE A 150 -5.09 1.20 -17.49
CA ILE A 150 -4.77 2.59 -17.85
C ILE A 150 -3.43 2.96 -17.22
N PRO A 151 -2.34 3.09 -17.99
CA PRO A 151 -1.02 3.44 -17.47
C PRO A 151 -0.92 4.91 -17.08
N GLY A 152 0.15 5.24 -16.31
CA GLY A 152 0.47 6.61 -15.94
C GLY A 152 -0.53 7.22 -14.95
N GLU A 153 -0.68 8.54 -15.02
CA GLU A 153 -1.48 9.34 -14.08
C GLU A 153 -2.99 9.40 -14.43
N ASN A 154 -3.37 9.00 -15.63
CA ASN A 154 -4.75 9.09 -16.06
C ASN A 154 -5.63 8.02 -15.39
N SER A 155 -6.92 8.31 -15.31
CA SER A 155 -7.97 7.35 -14.96
C SER A 155 -9.02 7.30 -16.06
N ILE A 156 -10.06 6.49 -15.88
CA ILE A 156 -11.19 6.45 -16.80
C ILE A 156 -11.97 7.77 -16.84
N TYR A 157 -11.79 8.65 -15.86
CA TYR A 157 -12.44 9.95 -15.77
C TYR A 157 -11.43 11.09 -15.97
N ASP A 158 -11.81 12.06 -16.81
CA ASP A 158 -11.03 13.22 -17.22
C ASP A 158 -10.40 13.99 -16.04
N LYS A 159 -11.19 14.24 -14.97
CA LYS A 159 -10.78 15.06 -13.83
C LYS A 159 -10.23 14.29 -12.64
N ILE A 160 -10.26 12.96 -12.69
CA ILE A 160 -9.70 12.12 -11.63
C ILE A 160 -8.37 11.56 -12.11
N LYS A 161 -7.32 11.86 -11.38
CA LYS A 161 -5.95 11.44 -11.71
C LYS A 161 -5.39 10.53 -10.63
N LYS A 162 -4.47 9.65 -11.00
CA LYS A 162 -3.62 8.90 -10.07
C LYS A 162 -2.43 9.75 -9.68
N LEU A 163 -2.09 9.82 -8.39
CA LEU A 163 -0.79 10.34 -8.02
C LEU A 163 0.29 9.35 -8.50
N PRO A 164 1.28 9.76 -9.32
CA PRO A 164 2.29 8.83 -9.80
C PRO A 164 3.12 8.22 -8.66
N PRO A 165 3.68 7.00 -8.84
CA PRO A 165 4.62 6.40 -7.90
C PRO A 165 5.79 7.32 -7.58
N ALA A 166 6.27 7.28 -6.33
CA ALA A 166 7.40 8.11 -5.88
C ALA A 166 7.18 9.62 -5.98
N HIS A 167 5.92 10.08 -5.90
CA HIS A 167 5.60 11.51 -5.94
C HIS A 167 4.91 11.99 -4.68
N VAL A 168 5.17 13.26 -4.41
CA VAL A 168 4.46 14.10 -3.44
C VAL A 168 3.61 15.08 -4.20
N LEU A 169 2.36 15.23 -3.78
CA LEU A 169 1.47 16.30 -4.20
C LEU A 169 1.26 17.23 -3.00
N THR A 170 1.46 18.53 -3.20
CA THR A 170 1.12 19.57 -2.22
C THR A 170 -0.03 20.41 -2.77
N PHE A 171 -1.11 20.51 -2.00
CA PHE A 171 -2.24 21.40 -2.27
C PHE A 171 -2.21 22.53 -1.26
N HIS A 172 -2.12 23.76 -1.75
CA HIS A 172 -2.08 25.00 -0.96
C HIS A 172 -2.63 26.16 -1.78
N GLU A 173 -3.47 27.00 -1.19
CA GLU A 173 -4.07 28.18 -1.87
C GLU A 173 -4.68 27.85 -3.25
N HIS A 174 -5.45 26.75 -3.34
CA HIS A 174 -6.05 26.23 -4.57
C HIS A 174 -5.06 25.79 -5.67
N ASN A 175 -3.75 25.74 -5.37
CA ASN A 175 -2.73 25.28 -6.29
C ASN A 175 -2.29 23.86 -5.97
N VAL A 176 -1.99 23.09 -7.02
CA VAL A 176 -1.44 21.72 -6.93
C VAL A 176 -0.02 21.76 -7.44
N GLU A 177 0.92 21.32 -6.61
CA GLU A 177 2.31 21.10 -7.01
C GLU A 177 2.64 19.61 -6.84
N ILE A 178 3.21 18.95 -7.87
CA ILE A 178 3.60 17.56 -7.84
C ILE A 178 5.10 17.45 -8.06
N LYS A 179 5.81 16.75 -7.15
CA LYS A 179 7.25 16.54 -7.20
C LYS A 179 7.61 15.08 -7.01
N ARG A 180 8.53 14.58 -7.83
CA ARG A 180 9.13 13.25 -7.62
C ARG A 180 10.13 13.32 -6.48
N TYR A 181 10.01 12.42 -5.50
CA TYR A 181 10.96 12.34 -4.38
C TYR A 181 11.97 11.19 -4.51
N TRP A 182 11.71 10.22 -5.40
CA TRP A 182 12.58 9.07 -5.60
C TRP A 182 12.54 8.59 -7.06
N SER A 183 13.65 8.03 -7.55
CA SER A 183 13.75 7.31 -8.82
C SER A 183 14.66 6.10 -8.68
N LEU A 184 14.49 5.12 -9.57
CA LEU A 184 15.46 4.05 -9.69
C LEU A 184 16.83 4.66 -10.07
N PRO A 185 17.94 4.09 -9.53
CA PRO A 185 19.29 4.50 -9.96
C PRO A 185 19.48 4.26 -11.47
N ASP A 186 19.99 5.26 -12.17
CA ASP A 186 20.28 5.16 -13.60
C ASP A 186 21.63 4.44 -13.88
N THR A 187 22.42 4.20 -12.81
CA THR A 187 23.73 3.60 -12.92
C THR A 187 23.65 2.08 -12.86
N ILE A 188 24.10 1.41 -13.93
CA ILE A 188 24.28 -0.03 -13.94
C ILE A 188 25.61 -0.33 -13.26
N ILE A 189 25.55 -1.07 -12.16
CA ILE A 189 26.75 -1.56 -11.47
C ILE A 189 26.94 -3.02 -11.87
N PHE A 190 28.04 -3.31 -12.57
CA PHE A 190 28.42 -4.70 -12.84
C PHE A 190 29.03 -5.32 -11.59
N LYS A 191 28.47 -6.46 -11.17
CA LYS A 191 28.97 -7.27 -10.06
C LYS A 191 29.32 -8.66 -10.57
N GLU A 192 30.23 -9.30 -9.88
CA GLU A 192 30.48 -10.72 -10.06
C GLU A 192 29.24 -11.51 -9.63
N GLU A 193 28.90 -12.59 -10.35
CA GLU A 193 27.62 -13.32 -10.20
C GLU A 193 27.38 -13.82 -8.78
N ASN A 194 28.39 -14.42 -8.13
CA ASN A 194 28.25 -14.94 -6.77
C ASN A 194 27.99 -13.81 -5.77
N SER A 195 28.71 -12.69 -5.91
CA SER A 195 28.50 -11.51 -5.05
C SER A 195 27.10 -10.90 -5.25
N ALA A 196 26.63 -10.85 -6.48
CA ALA A 196 25.27 -10.36 -6.78
C ALA A 196 24.19 -11.29 -6.18
N ARG A 197 24.40 -12.61 -6.24
CA ARG A 197 23.50 -13.60 -5.66
C ARG A 197 23.45 -13.51 -4.14
N GLU A 198 24.58 -13.41 -3.46
CA GLU A 198 24.67 -13.27 -2.01
C GLU A 198 23.98 -11.99 -1.52
N GLU A 199 24.19 -10.88 -2.24
CA GLU A 199 23.52 -9.61 -1.93
C GLU A 199 22.00 -9.70 -2.15
N LEU A 200 21.54 -10.30 -3.25
CA LEU A 200 20.11 -10.51 -3.52
C LEU A 200 19.47 -11.38 -2.43
N GLU A 201 20.11 -12.47 -2.04
CA GLU A 201 19.64 -13.36 -0.96
C GLU A 201 19.50 -12.58 0.35
N SER A 202 20.52 -11.79 0.72
CA SER A 202 20.47 -10.95 1.93
C SER A 202 19.32 -9.95 1.90
N LEU A 203 19.12 -9.27 0.77
CA LEU A 203 18.03 -8.29 0.59
C LEU A 203 16.65 -8.94 0.66
N LEU A 204 16.48 -10.13 0.08
CA LEU A 204 15.23 -10.87 0.13
C LEU A 204 14.90 -11.35 1.55
N LEU A 205 15.89 -11.92 2.25
CA LEU A 205 15.75 -12.33 3.65
C LEU A 205 15.35 -11.14 4.54
N GLU A 206 15.99 -10.00 4.39
CA GLU A 206 15.68 -8.78 5.13
C GLU A 206 14.27 -8.26 4.79
N SER A 207 13.92 -8.21 3.49
CA SER A 207 12.62 -7.71 3.04
C SER A 207 11.46 -8.55 3.58
N VAL A 208 11.54 -9.87 3.48
CA VAL A 208 10.52 -10.77 4.01
C VAL A 208 10.41 -10.62 5.53
N LYS A 209 11.55 -10.58 6.24
CA LYS A 209 11.56 -10.40 7.70
C LYS A 209 10.84 -9.14 8.15
N MET A 210 11.09 -8.01 7.48
CA MET A 210 10.42 -6.77 7.81
C MET A 210 8.91 -6.83 7.61
N GLN A 211 8.46 -7.51 6.54
CA GLN A 211 7.05 -7.63 6.20
C GLN A 211 6.31 -8.67 7.08
N MET A 212 7.01 -9.44 7.88
CA MET A 212 6.40 -10.36 8.85
C MET A 212 5.95 -9.68 10.16
N ILE A 213 6.08 -8.37 10.28
CA ILE A 213 5.64 -7.62 11.48
C ILE A 213 4.11 -7.48 11.44
N SER A 214 3.42 -8.12 12.39
CA SER A 214 1.95 -8.09 12.49
C SER A 214 1.50 -8.46 13.90
N ASP A 215 0.41 -7.85 14.36
CA ASP A 215 -0.28 -8.21 15.61
C ASP A 215 -1.44 -9.21 15.35
N VAL A 216 -1.66 -9.58 14.08
CA VAL A 216 -2.63 -10.60 13.66
C VAL A 216 -1.91 -11.79 13.01
N PRO A 217 -2.56 -12.96 12.92
CA PRO A 217 -1.96 -14.12 12.24
C PRO A 217 -1.62 -13.79 10.78
N LEU A 218 -0.39 -14.13 10.38
CA LEU A 218 0.09 -13.99 9.02
C LEU A 218 -0.07 -15.28 8.23
N GLY A 219 -0.22 -15.12 6.91
CA GLY A 219 -0.15 -16.20 5.94
C GLY A 219 0.39 -15.69 4.62
N VAL A 220 0.74 -16.60 3.72
CA VAL A 220 1.25 -16.27 2.40
C VAL A 220 0.42 -16.96 1.32
N LEU A 221 0.11 -16.23 0.26
CA LEU A 221 -0.49 -16.80 -0.94
C LEU A 221 0.57 -17.59 -1.71
N LEU A 222 0.28 -18.84 -1.97
CA LEU A 222 1.21 -19.78 -2.61
C LEU A 222 0.62 -20.28 -3.93
N SER A 223 1.10 -19.74 -5.05
CA SER A 223 0.70 -20.20 -6.39
C SER A 223 1.49 -21.43 -6.86
N GLY A 224 2.64 -21.69 -6.24
CA GLY A 224 3.59 -22.72 -6.70
C GLY A 224 4.57 -22.20 -7.77
N GLY A 225 4.46 -20.93 -8.18
CA GLY A 225 5.44 -20.23 -9.00
C GLY A 225 6.73 -19.93 -8.23
N LEU A 226 7.78 -19.52 -8.94
CA LEU A 226 9.11 -19.30 -8.36
C LEU A 226 9.07 -18.26 -7.24
N ASP A 227 8.44 -17.10 -7.48
CA ASP A 227 8.45 -15.96 -6.56
C ASP A 227 7.71 -16.27 -5.27
N SER A 228 6.45 -16.74 -5.36
CA SER A 228 5.66 -17.10 -4.18
C SER A 228 6.28 -18.24 -3.37
N SER A 229 6.93 -19.19 -4.05
CA SER A 229 7.64 -20.30 -3.40
C SER A 229 8.88 -19.81 -2.66
N LEU A 230 9.62 -18.87 -3.25
CA LEU A 230 10.80 -18.27 -2.61
C LEU A 230 10.41 -17.47 -1.37
N VAL A 231 9.40 -16.60 -1.47
CA VAL A 231 8.88 -15.82 -0.34
C VAL A 231 8.40 -16.75 0.78
N ALA A 232 7.59 -17.78 0.45
CA ALA A 232 7.10 -18.74 1.43
C ALA A 232 8.26 -19.53 2.10
N SER A 233 9.28 -19.91 1.35
CA SER A 233 10.45 -20.62 1.89
C SER A 233 11.27 -19.75 2.83
N ILE A 234 11.48 -18.47 2.47
CA ILE A 234 12.15 -17.50 3.34
C ILE A 234 11.33 -17.27 4.61
N MET A 235 10.02 -17.06 4.49
CA MET A 235 9.14 -16.88 5.64
C MET A 235 9.18 -18.09 6.57
N ALA A 236 9.16 -19.31 6.03
CA ALA A 236 9.27 -20.54 6.81
C ALA A 236 10.62 -20.66 7.53
N SER A 237 11.72 -20.26 6.88
CA SER A 237 13.07 -20.32 7.48
C SER A 237 13.26 -19.32 8.63
N GLN A 238 12.44 -18.28 8.70
CA GLN A 238 12.50 -17.23 9.73
C GLN A 238 11.43 -17.37 10.81
N SER A 239 10.60 -18.41 10.73
CA SER A 239 9.50 -18.67 11.66
C SER A 239 9.80 -19.86 12.55
N ASP A 240 9.58 -19.73 13.86
CA ASP A 240 9.70 -20.83 14.83
C ASP A 240 8.51 -21.82 14.78
N ARG A 241 7.48 -21.50 14.00
CA ARG A 241 6.25 -22.30 13.86
C ARG A 241 5.93 -22.49 12.37
N PRO A 242 5.19 -23.56 12.03
CA PRO A 242 4.69 -23.72 10.67
C PRO A 242 3.93 -22.47 10.22
N ILE A 243 4.31 -21.92 9.07
CA ILE A 243 3.60 -20.80 8.48
C ILE A 243 2.31 -21.27 7.82
N LYS A 244 1.33 -20.36 7.69
CA LYS A 244 0.10 -20.63 6.95
C LYS A 244 0.29 -20.28 5.49
N THR A 245 -0.05 -21.22 4.59
CA THR A 245 -0.03 -20.99 3.15
C THR A 245 -1.41 -21.21 2.55
N PHE A 246 -1.79 -20.36 1.59
CA PHE A 246 -3.11 -20.40 0.97
C PHE A 246 -2.97 -20.49 -0.54
N SER A 247 -3.77 -21.36 -1.17
CA SER A 247 -3.81 -21.52 -2.61
C SER A 247 -5.24 -21.53 -3.13
N ILE A 248 -5.42 -20.95 -4.30
CA ILE A 248 -6.69 -21.00 -5.02
C ILE A 248 -6.55 -22.00 -6.16
N SER A 249 -7.51 -22.89 -6.31
CA SER A 249 -7.60 -23.83 -7.41
C SER A 249 -8.87 -23.62 -8.23
N PHE A 250 -8.80 -23.96 -9.51
CA PHE A 250 -9.90 -23.91 -10.46
C PHE A 250 -10.26 -25.29 -10.96
N ASN A 251 -11.46 -25.47 -11.53
CA ASN A 251 -11.89 -26.73 -12.11
C ASN A 251 -11.13 -27.06 -13.40
N GLU A 252 -10.68 -26.05 -14.12
CA GLU A 252 -9.97 -26.19 -15.39
C GLU A 252 -8.50 -26.61 -15.14
N GLU A 253 -8.14 -27.83 -15.55
CA GLU A 253 -6.78 -28.38 -15.39
C GLU A 253 -5.70 -27.48 -16.02
N LYS A 254 -6.04 -26.75 -17.10
CA LYS A 254 -5.10 -25.90 -17.84
C LYS A 254 -4.56 -24.72 -17.02
N TYR A 255 -5.30 -24.29 -16.00
CA TYR A 255 -4.96 -23.15 -15.13
C TYR A 255 -4.67 -23.56 -13.69
N ASN A 256 -4.54 -24.88 -13.45
CA ASN A 256 -4.43 -25.41 -12.09
C ASN A 256 -2.97 -25.70 -11.72
N GLU A 257 -2.33 -24.75 -11.06
CA GLU A 257 -0.97 -24.85 -10.53
C GLU A 257 -0.89 -25.48 -9.12
N ILE A 258 -2.03 -26.00 -8.63
CA ILE A 258 -2.18 -26.45 -7.23
C ILE A 258 -1.19 -27.55 -6.84
N GLU A 259 -0.81 -28.44 -7.76
CA GLU A 259 0.16 -29.51 -7.48
C GLU A 259 1.56 -28.94 -7.16
N HIS A 260 1.97 -27.84 -7.83
CA HIS A 260 3.22 -27.18 -7.51
C HIS A 260 3.15 -26.52 -6.13
N ALA A 261 2.06 -25.83 -5.81
CA ALA A 261 1.85 -25.26 -4.49
C ALA A 261 1.87 -26.31 -3.37
N ARG A 262 1.20 -27.45 -3.57
CA ARG A 262 1.24 -28.60 -2.63
C ARG A 262 2.63 -29.14 -2.42
N ASN A 263 3.44 -29.23 -3.46
CA ASN A 263 4.83 -29.71 -3.37
C ASN A 263 5.68 -28.78 -2.53
N VAL A 264 5.56 -27.45 -2.76
CA VAL A 264 6.25 -26.43 -1.96
C VAL A 264 5.76 -26.47 -0.51
N ALA A 265 4.44 -26.47 -0.28
CA ALA A 265 3.87 -26.50 1.06
C ALA A 265 4.35 -27.71 1.88
N ARG A 266 4.42 -28.90 1.25
CA ARG A 266 5.00 -30.10 1.88
C ARG A 266 6.49 -29.96 2.19
N HIS A 267 7.26 -29.36 1.27
CA HIS A 267 8.69 -29.17 1.45
C HIS A 267 9.01 -28.24 2.62
N ILE A 268 8.30 -27.10 2.73
CA ILE A 268 8.48 -26.13 3.81
C ILE A 268 7.68 -26.49 5.09
N GLN A 269 6.94 -27.59 5.09
CA GLN A 269 6.12 -28.06 6.21
C GLN A 269 5.12 -27.02 6.71
N SER A 270 4.49 -26.28 5.79
CA SER A 270 3.49 -25.26 6.12
C SER A 270 2.12 -25.89 6.46
N GLU A 271 1.31 -25.14 7.21
CA GLU A 271 -0.12 -25.39 7.36
C GLU A 271 -0.84 -24.88 6.10
N HIS A 272 -1.11 -25.78 5.15
CA HIS A 272 -1.58 -25.43 3.82
C HIS A 272 -3.10 -25.50 3.70
N PHE A 273 -3.70 -24.40 3.22
CA PHE A 273 -5.12 -24.28 2.96
C PHE A 273 -5.38 -24.10 1.46
N GLU A 274 -6.33 -24.87 0.93
CA GLU A 274 -6.73 -24.80 -0.47
C GLU A 274 -8.19 -24.37 -0.56
N TYR A 275 -8.44 -23.38 -1.40
CA TYR A 275 -9.79 -22.95 -1.72
C TYR A 275 -10.08 -23.17 -3.20
N LYS A 276 -11.15 -23.94 -3.47
CA LYS A 276 -11.58 -24.22 -4.85
C LYS A 276 -12.64 -23.24 -5.27
N VAL A 277 -12.35 -22.49 -6.33
CA VAL A 277 -13.27 -21.54 -6.96
C VAL A 277 -13.98 -22.20 -8.13
N ASP A 278 -15.31 -22.09 -8.14
CA ASP A 278 -16.15 -22.48 -9.24
C ASP A 278 -16.61 -21.24 -10.01
N LEU A 279 -16.05 -21.04 -11.21
CA LEU A 279 -16.31 -19.85 -12.03
C LEU A 279 -17.71 -19.84 -12.68
N GLU A 280 -18.47 -20.93 -12.60
CA GLU A 280 -19.83 -21.00 -13.19
C GLU A 280 -20.89 -20.21 -12.37
N LYS A 281 -20.56 -19.71 -11.18
CA LYS A 281 -21.47 -18.92 -10.36
C LYS A 281 -21.38 -17.44 -10.73
N SER A 282 -22.39 -16.94 -11.44
CA SER A 282 -22.53 -15.52 -11.83
C SER A 282 -22.56 -14.53 -10.66
N GLU A 283 -22.82 -14.97 -9.45
CA GLU A 283 -22.81 -14.16 -8.23
C GLU A 283 -21.42 -13.65 -7.83
N ILE A 284 -20.36 -14.32 -8.30
CA ILE A 284 -18.96 -13.94 -8.03
C ILE A 284 -18.61 -12.58 -8.65
N ILE A 285 -19.23 -12.19 -9.77
CA ILE A 285 -18.87 -10.94 -10.46
C ILE A 285 -19.32 -9.71 -9.68
N GLU A 286 -20.50 -9.74 -9.05
CA GLU A 286 -21.00 -8.62 -8.24
C GLU A 286 -20.18 -8.47 -6.97
N ASP A 287 -19.82 -9.55 -6.31
CA ASP A 287 -18.95 -9.56 -5.14
C ASP A 287 -17.52 -9.09 -5.47
N LEU A 288 -16.93 -9.55 -6.57
CA LEU A 288 -15.63 -9.10 -7.06
C LEU A 288 -15.59 -7.60 -7.34
N VAL A 289 -16.62 -7.04 -7.96
CA VAL A 289 -16.70 -5.59 -8.22
C VAL A 289 -16.83 -4.79 -6.92
N SER A 290 -17.53 -5.33 -5.91
CA SER A 290 -17.73 -4.64 -4.64
C SER A 290 -16.51 -4.64 -3.73
N VAL A 291 -15.70 -5.70 -3.75
CA VAL A 291 -14.57 -5.94 -2.81
C VAL A 291 -13.20 -5.91 -3.49
N SER A 292 -13.16 -5.86 -4.82
CA SER A 292 -11.95 -6.15 -5.60
C SER A 292 -10.74 -5.29 -5.20
N TYR A 293 -10.97 -4.07 -4.72
CA TYR A 293 -9.87 -3.20 -4.34
C TYR A 293 -9.42 -3.39 -2.89
N THR A 294 -10.36 -3.45 -1.96
CA THR A 294 -10.05 -3.54 -0.51
C THR A 294 -9.46 -4.89 -0.09
N HIS A 295 -9.58 -5.92 -0.93
CA HIS A 295 -9.08 -7.27 -0.63
C HIS A 295 -8.03 -7.78 -1.61
N SER A 296 -7.99 -7.31 -2.87
CA SER A 296 -6.93 -7.68 -3.81
C SER A 296 -5.58 -7.06 -3.44
N ASP A 297 -5.60 -5.89 -2.80
CA ASP A 297 -4.39 -5.23 -2.31
C ASP A 297 -3.75 -5.98 -1.13
N ALA A 298 -4.56 -6.71 -0.34
CA ALA A 298 -4.07 -7.62 0.69
C ALA A 298 -3.61 -8.99 0.14
N ALA A 299 -3.85 -9.26 -1.15
CA ALA A 299 -3.45 -10.49 -1.82
C ALA A 299 -2.13 -10.33 -2.59
N ASP A 300 -1.74 -9.09 -2.91
CA ASP A 300 -0.46 -8.77 -3.54
C ASP A 300 0.68 -8.60 -2.51
N GLU A 301 0.36 -8.77 -1.22
CA GLU A 301 1.26 -8.81 -0.07
C GLU A 301 1.47 -10.26 0.39
#